data_11a11f1f6e6e75d33fe1f7252f1a0529
#
_entry.id   11a11f1f6e6e75d33fe1f7252f1a0529
#
_cell.length_a   1.000
_cell.length_b   1.000
_cell.length_c   1.000
_cell.angle_alpha   90.00
_cell.angle_beta   90.00
_cell.angle_gamma   90.00
#
_symmetry.space_group_name_H-M   'P 1'
#
loop_
_entity.id
_entity.type
_entity.pdbx_description
1 polymer ?
#
loop_
_entity_poly.entity_id
_entity_poly.type
_entity_poly.pdbx_seq_one_letter_code
_entity_poly.pdbx_strand_id
1 'polypeptide(L)'
;IQTVRALAEADAWDGPSLIIAYSTCIAHGIDMETSMAHQKEAVKSGYWPLYRYKPTVEEHEHPFQLDSAAPTIPLREFALKEARYSMLARSDPERSATLLALAQEEIDERWRYYEQLAGVERTLHEPHVIDVMDEPEDGDA
;
A
#
# COMPACT_ATOMS: atom_id res chain seq x y z
N ILE A 1 0.90 -14.13 -7.92
CA ILE A 1 1.34 -13.36 -9.12
C ILE A 1 1.80 -11.96 -8.71
N GLN A 2 1.04 -11.20 -7.90
CA GLN A 2 1.39 -9.83 -7.50
C GLN A 2 2.74 -9.74 -6.76
N THR A 3 2.96 -10.60 -5.75
CA THR A 3 4.22 -10.66 -4.98
C THR A 3 5.43 -10.91 -5.88
N VAL A 4 5.32 -11.83 -6.85
CA VAL A 4 6.41 -12.14 -7.79
C VAL A 4 6.73 -10.92 -8.66
N ARG A 5 5.68 -10.20 -9.11
CA ARG A 5 5.86 -8.97 -9.90
C ARG A 5 6.57 -7.90 -9.07
N ALA A 6 6.12 -7.65 -7.84
CA ALA A 6 6.73 -6.66 -6.95
C ALA A 6 8.22 -6.97 -6.69
N LEU A 7 8.56 -8.24 -6.46
CA LEU A 7 9.94 -8.67 -6.28
C LEU A 7 10.79 -8.47 -7.55
N ALA A 8 10.25 -8.87 -8.71
CA ALA A 8 10.96 -8.73 -9.98
C ALA A 8 11.18 -7.24 -10.36
N GLU A 9 10.21 -6.37 -10.11
CA GLU A 9 10.36 -4.93 -10.34
C GLU A 9 11.34 -4.28 -9.37
N ALA A 10 11.35 -4.72 -8.10
CA ALA A 10 12.30 -4.24 -7.12
C ALA A 10 13.75 -4.67 -7.46
N ASP A 11 13.94 -5.89 -7.96
CA ASP A 11 15.24 -6.41 -8.40
C ASP A 11 15.75 -5.72 -9.67
N ALA A 12 14.85 -5.37 -10.58
CA ALA A 12 15.18 -4.68 -11.83
C ALA A 12 15.45 -3.17 -11.66
N TRP A 13 15.15 -2.59 -10.49
CA TRP A 13 15.36 -1.18 -10.24
C TRP A 13 16.82 -0.89 -9.89
N ASP A 14 17.44 0.03 -10.64
CA ASP A 14 18.81 0.50 -10.37
C ASP A 14 18.82 1.53 -9.22
N GLY A 15 18.74 1.05 -8.01
CA GLY A 15 18.69 1.87 -6.79
C GLY A 15 18.06 1.14 -5.61
N PRO A 16 17.90 1.81 -4.46
CA PRO A 16 17.31 1.19 -3.29
C PRO A 16 15.82 0.90 -3.52
N SER A 17 15.37 -0.30 -3.14
CA SER A 17 13.99 -0.76 -3.20
C SER A 17 13.49 -1.18 -1.82
N LEU A 18 12.24 -0.92 -1.52
CA LEU A 18 11.59 -1.32 -0.28
C LEU A 18 10.35 -2.15 -0.58
N ILE A 19 10.27 -3.35 0.00
CA ILE A 19 9.08 -4.20 -0.05
C ILE A 19 8.51 -4.33 1.36
N ILE A 20 7.25 -3.93 1.55
CA ILE A 20 6.51 -4.12 2.79
C ILE A 20 5.52 -5.25 2.57
N ALA A 21 5.69 -6.34 3.30
CA ALA A 21 4.86 -7.53 3.16
C ALA A 21 4.02 -7.78 4.41
N TYR A 22 2.72 -8.02 4.21
CA TYR A 22 1.83 -8.49 5.27
C TYR A 22 1.91 -10.01 5.38
N SER A 23 1.99 -10.49 6.60
CA SER A 23 1.91 -11.91 6.94
C SER A 23 1.00 -12.10 8.15
N THR A 24 0.23 -13.16 8.14
CA THR A 24 -0.52 -13.61 9.33
C THR A 24 0.44 -14.05 10.42
N CYS A 25 0.05 -13.85 11.69
CA CYS A 25 0.85 -14.21 12.84
C CYS A 25 0.03 -15.03 13.84
N ILE A 26 0.60 -16.12 14.34
CA ILE A 26 -0.02 -16.95 15.38
C ILE A 26 -0.34 -16.13 16.65
N ALA A 27 0.46 -15.11 16.96
CA ALA A 27 0.22 -14.23 18.11
C ALA A 27 -1.09 -13.41 17.98
N HIS A 28 -1.64 -13.27 16.78
CA HIS A 28 -2.94 -12.64 16.57
C HIS A 28 -4.10 -13.59 16.86
N GLY A 29 -3.80 -14.85 17.17
CA GLY A 29 -4.81 -15.88 17.49
C GLY A 29 -5.66 -16.25 16.28
N ILE A 30 -5.01 -16.58 15.18
CA ILE A 30 -5.63 -17.11 13.96
C ILE A 30 -5.42 -18.63 13.88
N ASP A 31 -6.31 -19.27 13.14
CA ASP A 31 -6.10 -20.65 12.71
C ASP A 31 -5.09 -20.66 11.54
N MET A 32 -3.91 -21.23 11.78
CA MET A 32 -2.83 -21.26 10.78
C MET A 32 -3.16 -22.13 9.56
N GLU A 33 -4.08 -23.08 9.66
CA GLU A 33 -4.56 -23.85 8.51
C GLU A 33 -5.26 -22.93 7.49
N THR A 34 -5.91 -21.86 7.98
CA THR A 34 -6.61 -20.88 7.14
C THR A 34 -5.76 -19.67 6.78
N SER A 35 -4.49 -19.62 7.17
CA SER A 35 -3.59 -18.48 7.01
C SER A 35 -3.60 -17.88 5.60
N MET A 36 -3.51 -18.71 4.57
CA MET A 36 -3.50 -18.24 3.17
C MET A 36 -4.85 -17.64 2.74
N ALA A 37 -5.96 -18.17 3.25
CA ALA A 37 -7.28 -17.61 3.00
C ALA A 37 -7.46 -16.28 3.73
N HIS A 38 -6.99 -16.22 4.98
CA HIS A 38 -7.04 -15.03 5.81
C HIS A 38 -6.22 -13.85 5.21
N GLN A 39 -5.05 -14.13 4.63
CA GLN A 39 -4.29 -13.11 3.90
C GLN A 39 -5.06 -12.56 2.69
N LYS A 40 -5.80 -13.41 1.96
CA LYS A 40 -6.66 -12.95 0.87
C LYS A 40 -7.82 -12.10 1.38
N GLU A 41 -8.36 -12.43 2.54
CA GLU A 41 -9.41 -11.63 3.17
C GLU A 41 -8.90 -10.27 3.65
N ALA A 42 -7.66 -10.17 4.12
CA ALA A 42 -7.04 -8.90 4.44
C ALA A 42 -7.04 -7.95 3.22
N VAL A 43 -6.75 -8.48 2.03
CA VAL A 43 -6.82 -7.69 0.79
C VAL A 43 -8.27 -7.38 0.42
N LYS A 44 -9.18 -8.38 0.47
CA LYS A 44 -10.58 -8.22 0.11
C LYS A 44 -11.35 -7.26 1.00
N SER A 45 -10.94 -7.11 2.26
CA SER A 45 -11.54 -6.16 3.20
C SER A 45 -10.98 -4.74 3.11
N GLY A 46 -9.97 -4.52 2.27
CA GLY A 46 -9.25 -3.25 2.20
C GLY A 46 -8.33 -2.99 3.40
N TYR A 47 -8.22 -3.95 4.32
CA TYR A 47 -7.30 -3.84 5.46
C TYR A 47 -5.84 -3.71 4.99
N TRP A 48 -5.46 -4.53 3.98
CA TRP A 48 -4.14 -4.52 3.36
C TRP A 48 -4.23 -4.36 1.84
N PRO A 49 -4.38 -3.13 1.31
CA PRO A 49 -4.37 -2.89 -0.13
C PRO A 49 -2.99 -3.19 -0.72
N LEU A 50 -2.97 -3.75 -1.92
CA LEU A 50 -1.76 -4.03 -2.66
C LEU A 50 -1.53 -2.91 -3.67
N TYR A 51 -0.37 -2.29 -3.63
CA TYR A 51 0.05 -1.28 -4.58
C TYR A 51 1.55 -1.34 -4.81
N ARG A 52 2.00 -0.73 -5.87
CA ARG A 52 3.41 -0.52 -6.19
C ARG A 52 3.63 0.95 -6.50
N TYR A 53 4.77 1.45 -6.13
CA TYR A 53 5.18 2.80 -6.47
C TYR A 53 6.57 2.73 -7.11
N LYS A 54 6.66 3.20 -8.36
CA LYS A 54 7.92 3.31 -9.10
C LYS A 54 8.07 4.75 -9.55
N PRO A 55 9.05 5.52 -9.02
CA PRO A 55 9.31 6.85 -9.54
C PRO A 55 9.73 6.72 -10.99
N THR A 56 8.94 7.29 -11.89
CA THR A 56 9.24 7.31 -13.33
C THR A 56 9.36 8.74 -13.79
N VAL A 57 10.22 8.95 -14.77
CA VAL A 57 10.39 10.24 -15.48
C VAL A 57 9.77 10.19 -16.88
N GLU A 58 9.18 9.04 -17.28
CA GLU A 58 8.54 8.89 -18.57
C GLU A 58 7.16 9.54 -18.56
N GLU A 59 6.85 10.29 -19.63
CA GLU A 59 5.52 10.86 -19.82
C GLU A 59 4.48 9.74 -19.93
N HIS A 60 3.29 9.97 -19.34
CA HIS A 60 2.15 9.05 -19.34
C HIS A 60 2.29 7.79 -18.47
N GLU A 61 3.40 7.58 -17.77
CA GLU A 61 3.48 6.52 -16.75
C GLU A 61 3.02 7.03 -15.39
N HIS A 62 2.12 6.26 -14.75
CA HIS A 62 1.72 6.52 -13.37
C HIS A 62 2.70 5.87 -12.40
N PRO A 63 3.35 6.65 -11.52
CA PRO A 63 4.26 6.10 -10.52
C PRO A 63 3.55 5.19 -9.51
N PHE A 64 2.30 5.48 -9.20
CA PHE A 64 1.48 4.70 -8.28
C PHE A 64 0.56 3.75 -9.05
N GLN A 65 0.67 2.46 -8.77
CA GLN A 65 -0.15 1.42 -9.37
C GLN A 65 -0.90 0.65 -8.29
N LEU A 66 -2.22 0.79 -8.27
CA LEU A 66 -3.09 0.06 -7.36
C LEU A 66 -3.38 -1.34 -7.92
N ASP A 67 -2.79 -2.37 -7.30
CA ASP A 67 -2.91 -3.77 -7.74
C ASP A 67 -4.14 -4.47 -7.16
N SER A 68 -4.71 -3.95 -6.08
CA SER A 68 -5.93 -4.48 -5.48
C SER A 68 -7.18 -4.02 -6.24
N ALA A 69 -8.16 -4.90 -6.32
CA ALA A 69 -9.53 -4.49 -6.62
C ALA A 69 -10.19 -3.84 -5.38
N ALA A 70 -11.28 -3.12 -5.60
CA ALA A 70 -12.08 -2.54 -4.51
C ALA A 70 -12.48 -3.60 -3.46
N PRO A 71 -12.56 -3.20 -2.18
CA PRO A 71 -12.98 -4.09 -1.11
C PRO A 71 -14.33 -4.76 -1.43
N THR A 72 -14.43 -6.06 -1.14
CA THR A 72 -15.62 -6.88 -1.44
C THR A 72 -16.24 -7.50 -0.20
N ILE A 73 -15.55 -7.42 0.94
CA ILE A 73 -16.07 -7.87 2.25
C ILE A 73 -15.84 -6.75 3.28
N PRO A 74 -16.72 -6.60 4.27
CA PRO A 74 -16.52 -5.64 5.33
C PRO A 74 -15.34 -6.03 6.23
N LEU A 75 -14.65 -5.02 6.80
CA LEU A 75 -13.54 -5.24 7.74
C LEU A 75 -13.91 -6.21 8.87
N ARG A 76 -15.13 -6.14 9.37
CA ARG A 76 -15.62 -6.98 10.47
C ARG A 76 -15.48 -8.48 10.18
N GLU A 77 -15.71 -8.91 8.93
CA GLU A 77 -15.61 -10.32 8.54
C GLU A 77 -14.16 -10.83 8.62
N PHE A 78 -13.22 -9.99 8.27
CA PHE A 78 -11.81 -10.28 8.42
C PHE A 78 -11.36 -10.21 9.87
N ALA A 79 -11.64 -9.10 10.56
CA ALA A 79 -11.09 -8.79 11.87
C ALA A 79 -11.55 -9.80 12.96
N LEU A 80 -12.83 -10.20 12.96
CA LEU A 80 -13.34 -11.09 14.01
C LEU A 80 -12.82 -12.53 13.93
N LYS A 81 -12.11 -12.90 12.87
CA LYS A 81 -11.38 -14.17 12.76
C LYS A 81 -10.07 -14.17 13.55
N GLU A 82 -9.59 -13.00 13.97
CA GLU A 82 -8.41 -12.86 14.82
C GLU A 82 -8.81 -12.69 16.29
N ALA A 83 -8.19 -13.47 17.18
CA ALA A 83 -8.51 -13.44 18.60
C ALA A 83 -8.33 -12.04 19.21
N ARG A 84 -7.34 -11.27 18.75
CA ARG A 84 -7.08 -9.90 19.21
C ARG A 84 -8.29 -8.97 19.07
N TYR A 85 -9.14 -9.15 18.06
CA TYR A 85 -10.36 -8.39 17.88
C TYR A 85 -11.57 -9.09 18.49
N SER A 86 -11.68 -10.42 18.34
CA SER A 86 -12.81 -11.16 18.85
C SER A 86 -12.85 -11.22 20.37
N MET A 87 -11.72 -11.06 21.07
CA MET A 87 -11.70 -10.92 22.54
C MET A 87 -12.40 -9.64 22.99
N LEU A 88 -12.14 -8.51 22.36
CA LEU A 88 -12.83 -7.27 22.67
C LEU A 88 -14.33 -7.37 22.35
N ALA A 89 -14.68 -8.00 21.23
CA ALA A 89 -16.08 -8.21 20.86
C ALA A 89 -16.87 -9.03 21.89
N ARG A 90 -16.19 -9.88 22.66
CA ARG A 90 -16.81 -10.67 23.75
C ARG A 90 -16.82 -9.93 25.08
N SER A 91 -15.78 -9.18 25.41
CA SER A 91 -15.66 -8.48 26.69
C SER A 91 -16.40 -7.15 26.73
N ASP A 92 -16.43 -6.43 25.59
CA ASP A 92 -17.09 -5.13 25.44
C ASP A 92 -17.65 -4.99 24.01
N PRO A 93 -18.85 -5.55 23.75
CA PRO A 93 -19.44 -5.56 22.41
C PRO A 93 -19.74 -4.17 21.84
N GLU A 94 -20.16 -3.22 22.69
CA GLU A 94 -20.49 -1.85 22.25
C GLU A 94 -19.25 -1.12 21.78
N ARG A 95 -18.20 -1.17 22.59
CA ARG A 95 -16.91 -0.57 22.23
C ARG A 95 -16.32 -1.22 20.98
N SER A 96 -16.38 -2.54 20.89
CA SER A 96 -15.92 -3.27 19.71
C SER A 96 -16.67 -2.85 18.45
N ALA A 97 -18.00 -2.72 18.52
CA ALA A 97 -18.81 -2.27 17.39
C ALA A 97 -18.43 -0.85 16.94
N THR A 98 -18.26 0.07 17.91
CA THR A 98 -17.84 1.44 17.63
C THR A 98 -16.48 1.50 16.95
N LEU A 99 -15.49 0.78 17.48
CA LEU A 99 -14.13 0.78 16.92
C LEU A 99 -14.08 0.13 15.53
N LEU A 100 -14.83 -0.93 15.30
CA LEU A 100 -14.90 -1.56 13.98
C LEU A 100 -15.59 -0.67 12.95
N ALA A 101 -16.59 0.12 13.35
CA ALA A 101 -17.24 1.09 12.47
C ALA A 101 -16.26 2.19 12.07
N LEU A 102 -15.55 2.80 13.03
CA LEU A 102 -14.52 3.81 12.76
C LEU A 102 -13.40 3.26 11.86
N ALA A 103 -12.93 2.05 12.13
CA ALA A 103 -11.91 1.42 11.32
C ALA A 103 -12.38 1.12 9.88
N GLN A 104 -13.68 0.81 9.70
CA GLN A 104 -14.26 0.66 8.37
C GLN A 104 -14.29 2.00 7.62
N GLU A 105 -14.69 3.09 8.28
CA GLU A 105 -14.70 4.44 7.70
C GLU A 105 -13.30 4.85 7.23
N GLU A 106 -12.26 4.59 8.04
CA GLU A 106 -10.87 4.86 7.66
C GLU A 106 -10.41 4.03 6.45
N ILE A 107 -10.83 2.76 6.37
CA ILE A 107 -10.51 1.90 5.22
C ILE A 107 -11.17 2.46 3.95
N ASP A 108 -12.43 2.85 4.04
CA ASP A 108 -13.20 3.39 2.92
C ASP A 108 -12.62 4.73 2.44
N GLU A 109 -12.17 5.58 3.37
CA GLU A 109 -11.49 6.85 3.06
C GLU A 109 -10.13 6.59 2.40
N ARG A 110 -9.32 5.72 2.97
CA ARG A 110 -8.01 5.34 2.44
C ARG A 110 -8.14 4.71 1.05
N TRP A 111 -9.16 3.89 0.82
CA TRP A 111 -9.41 3.30 -0.49
C TRP A 111 -9.70 4.39 -1.54
N ARG A 112 -10.61 5.33 -1.24
CA ARG A 112 -10.90 6.46 -2.11
C ARG A 112 -9.66 7.30 -2.43
N TYR A 113 -8.82 7.51 -1.42
CA TYR A 113 -7.54 8.22 -1.61
C TYR A 113 -6.62 7.48 -2.59
N TYR A 114 -6.49 6.16 -2.47
CA TYR A 114 -5.66 5.38 -3.39
C TYR A 114 -6.23 5.31 -4.80
N GLU A 115 -7.55 5.27 -4.96
CA GLU A 115 -8.19 5.38 -6.27
C GLU A 115 -7.88 6.74 -6.93
N GLN A 116 -7.99 7.83 -6.17
CA GLN A 116 -7.63 9.16 -6.67
C GLN A 116 -6.15 9.25 -7.03
N LEU A 117 -5.27 8.73 -6.18
CA LEU A 117 -3.83 8.72 -6.42
C LEU A 117 -3.45 7.93 -7.68
N ALA A 118 -4.13 6.81 -7.92
CA ALA A 118 -3.93 6.00 -9.13
C ALA A 118 -4.45 6.70 -10.42
N GLY A 119 -5.34 7.67 -10.28
CA GLY A 119 -5.89 8.45 -11.38
C GLY A 119 -5.23 9.81 -11.60
N VAL A 120 -4.21 10.18 -10.82
CA VAL A 120 -3.51 11.46 -10.99
C VAL A 120 -2.68 11.45 -12.26
N GLU A 121 -3.04 12.28 -13.23
CA GLU A 121 -2.19 12.53 -14.40
C GLU A 121 -0.99 13.41 -14.00
N ARG A 122 0.20 12.90 -14.25
CA ARG A 122 1.43 13.62 -13.96
C ARG A 122 1.90 14.34 -15.21
N THR A 123 1.88 15.68 -15.18
CA THR A 123 2.61 16.52 -16.14
C THR A 123 4.04 16.66 -15.65
N LEU A 124 4.99 16.17 -16.44
CA LEU A 124 6.40 16.39 -16.17
C LEU A 124 6.74 17.82 -16.61
N HIS A 125 7.36 18.59 -15.72
CA HIS A 125 8.07 19.81 -16.14
C HIS A 125 9.32 19.38 -16.88
N GLU A 126 9.60 20.04 -18.02
CA GLU A 126 10.89 19.88 -18.67
C GLU A 126 11.99 20.17 -17.64
N PRO A 127 13.02 19.31 -17.57
CA PRO A 127 14.11 19.56 -16.66
C PRO A 127 14.71 20.94 -17.01
N HIS A 128 14.67 21.87 -16.07
CA HIS A 128 15.49 23.08 -16.17
C HIS A 128 16.93 22.61 -16.28
N VAL A 129 17.52 22.74 -17.47
CA VAL A 129 18.96 22.67 -17.65
C VAL A 129 19.50 23.84 -16.85
N ILE A 130 20.04 23.55 -15.67
CA ILE A 130 20.87 24.53 -14.96
C ILE A 130 22.11 24.63 -15.81
N ASP A 131 22.20 25.68 -16.61
CA ASP A 131 23.48 26.08 -17.21
C ASP A 131 24.45 26.30 -16.05
N VAL A 132 25.27 25.29 -15.80
CA VAL A 132 26.44 25.45 -14.95
C VAL A 132 27.31 26.42 -15.71
N MET A 133 27.29 27.72 -15.30
CA MET A 133 28.18 28.73 -15.83
C MET A 133 29.59 28.17 -15.72
N ASP A 134 30.24 28.00 -16.87
CA ASP A 134 31.67 27.71 -16.94
C ASP A 134 32.38 28.72 -16.05
N GLU A 135 33.06 28.23 -15.03
CA GLU A 135 34.01 29.07 -14.27
C GLU A 135 35.03 29.63 -15.26
N PRO A 136 35.29 30.93 -15.22
CA PRO A 136 36.32 31.50 -16.10
C PRO A 136 37.66 30.83 -15.76
N GLU A 137 38.31 30.25 -16.77
CA GLU A 137 39.69 29.81 -16.66
C GLU A 137 40.53 31.03 -16.23
N ASP A 138 40.98 31.01 -14.95
CA ASP A 138 41.99 31.98 -14.49
C ASP A 138 43.26 31.79 -15.32
N GLY A 139 43.39 32.66 -16.28
CA GLY A 139 44.58 32.75 -17.11
C GLY A 139 45.79 33.11 -16.27
N ASP A 140 46.80 32.26 -16.35
CA ASP A 140 48.16 32.48 -15.89
C ASP A 140 48.72 33.85 -16.37
N ALA A 141 49.24 34.61 -15.42
CA ALA A 141 50.19 35.68 -15.64
C ALA A 141 51.26 35.69 -14.56
#